data_d1caa75522860aaf9689f18decc15844
#
_entry.id   d1caa75522860aaf9689f18decc15844
#
_cell.length_a   1.000
_cell.length_b   1.000
_cell.length_c   1.000
_cell.angle_alpha   90.00
_cell.angle_beta   90.00
_cell.angle_gamma   90.00
#
_symmetry.space_group_name_H-M   'P 1'
#
loop_
_entity.id
_entity.type
_entity.pdbx_description
1 polymer ?
#
loop_
_entity_poly.entity_id
_entity_poly.type
_entity_poly.pdbx_seq_one_letter_code
_entity_poly.pdbx_strand_id
1 'polypeptide(L)'
;MEMLRILPYNSVTFDKGIVIGDAYDVRVTYEINGERRLDFSHPINEKSEIISENKIVVCEGQAYRIIKVSKTIGEKNFIAAECSHVYNADASNIHIQNIPDLIGKTPSYVLGQIFKNTKFSIMTDSELTKVGLKRVDYSGFKVDFFSMDKTNPYEAVKALIENCGKGEIYADNYKIALVERIGGESCLRLDLSKNMKDISIERDITDMVTKLYPYGKDDAHIGSVNSGKQYIISENADIYGVREGYRDYTDYIEPSKILRRARWEFDSENEERIDVPC
;
A
#
# COMPACT_ATOMS: atom_id res chain seq x y z
N MET A 1 -18.43 -19.60 5.44
CA MET A 1 -17.01 -19.29 5.69
C MET A 1 -16.19 -20.39 5.06
N GLU A 2 -15.25 -20.04 4.17
CA GLU A 2 -14.36 -21.04 3.56
C GLU A 2 -13.41 -21.59 4.62
N MET A 3 -13.17 -22.92 4.58
CA MET A 3 -12.31 -23.58 5.56
C MET A 3 -10.84 -23.21 5.30
N LEU A 4 -10.13 -22.82 6.35
CA LEU A 4 -8.70 -22.53 6.27
C LEU A 4 -7.91 -23.80 5.90
N ARG A 5 -6.85 -23.64 5.12
CA ARG A 5 -5.93 -24.70 4.71
C ARG A 5 -4.49 -24.32 5.01
N ILE A 6 -3.74 -25.22 5.63
CA ILE A 6 -2.31 -25.02 5.94
C ILE A 6 -1.45 -25.74 4.89
N LEU A 7 -0.45 -25.04 4.39
CA LEU A 7 0.52 -25.51 3.42
C LEU A 7 1.96 -25.35 3.93
N PRO A 8 2.91 -26.11 3.37
CA PRO A 8 4.34 -25.88 3.61
C PRO A 8 4.78 -24.45 3.25
N TYR A 9 5.84 -23.97 3.89
CA TYR A 9 6.38 -22.62 3.74
C TYR A 9 6.80 -22.26 2.31
N ASN A 10 7.20 -23.25 1.52
CA ASN A 10 7.70 -23.10 0.15
C ASN A 10 6.63 -23.30 -0.94
N SER A 11 5.36 -23.42 -0.56
CA SER A 11 4.27 -23.60 -1.52
C SER A 11 4.12 -22.36 -2.41
N VAL A 12 3.96 -22.60 -3.71
CA VAL A 12 3.70 -21.58 -4.74
C VAL A 12 2.32 -21.75 -5.40
N THR A 13 1.66 -22.86 -5.13
CA THR A 13 0.29 -23.18 -5.52
C THR A 13 -0.55 -23.40 -4.25
N PHE A 14 -1.80 -22.96 -4.26
CA PHE A 14 -2.62 -22.80 -3.05
C PHE A 14 -3.93 -23.59 -3.08
N ASP A 15 -4.08 -24.48 -4.03
CA ASP A 15 -5.25 -25.34 -4.25
C ASP A 15 -5.28 -26.57 -3.33
N LYS A 16 -4.13 -26.93 -2.74
CA LYS A 16 -3.95 -28.08 -1.86
C LYS A 16 -3.66 -27.63 -0.43
N GLY A 17 -3.55 -28.55 0.51
CA GLY A 17 -3.22 -28.27 1.89
C GLY A 17 -4.07 -29.07 2.88
N ILE A 18 -3.71 -29.01 4.16
CA ILE A 18 -4.44 -29.67 5.24
C ILE A 18 -5.51 -28.71 5.75
N VAL A 19 -6.76 -29.15 5.72
CA VAL A 19 -7.91 -28.36 6.19
C VAL A 19 -7.94 -28.30 7.71
N ILE A 20 -8.05 -27.09 8.26
CA ILE A 20 -8.28 -26.82 9.69
C ILE A 20 -9.70 -26.25 9.86
N GLY A 21 -10.69 -27.19 9.91
CA GLY A 21 -12.11 -26.81 9.96
C GLY A 21 -12.59 -26.25 11.30
N ASP A 22 -11.79 -26.43 12.37
CA ASP A 22 -12.12 -26.00 13.72
C ASP A 22 -11.63 -24.59 14.05
N ALA A 23 -11.10 -23.87 13.06
CA ALA A 23 -10.66 -22.48 13.22
C ALA A 23 -11.87 -21.56 13.49
N TYR A 24 -11.70 -20.63 14.40
CA TYR A 24 -12.70 -19.64 14.79
C TYR A 24 -12.06 -18.26 14.95
N ASP A 25 -12.87 -17.22 15.14
CA ASP A 25 -12.43 -15.82 15.19
C ASP A 25 -11.57 -15.44 13.99
N VAL A 26 -11.94 -15.98 12.82
CA VAL A 26 -11.23 -15.73 11.57
C VAL A 26 -11.55 -14.29 11.10
N ARG A 27 -10.53 -13.46 11.02
CA ARG A 27 -10.64 -12.06 10.61
C ARG A 27 -9.61 -11.74 9.54
N VAL A 28 -10.06 -11.22 8.41
CA VAL A 28 -9.22 -10.61 7.39
C VAL A 28 -9.32 -9.10 7.51
N THR A 29 -8.17 -8.44 7.62
CA THR A 29 -8.06 -6.99 7.59
C THR A 29 -7.29 -6.61 6.32
N TYR A 30 -7.76 -5.61 5.60
CA TYR A 30 -7.15 -5.12 4.37
C TYR A 30 -7.04 -3.60 4.40
N GLU A 31 -5.82 -3.11 4.28
CA GLU A 31 -5.49 -1.70 4.16
C GLU A 31 -5.06 -1.40 2.72
N ILE A 32 -5.68 -0.41 2.09
CA ILE A 32 -5.33 -0.01 0.72
C ILE A 32 -3.89 0.52 0.72
N ASN A 33 -3.06 0.02 -0.20
CA ASN A 33 -1.62 0.28 -0.29
C ASN A 33 -0.82 -0.09 0.98
N GLY A 34 -1.47 -0.73 1.94
CA GLY A 34 -0.92 -1.14 3.22
C GLY A 34 -0.86 -2.65 3.40
N GLU A 35 -1.05 -3.08 4.63
CA GLU A 35 -0.96 -4.47 5.02
C GLU A 35 -2.30 -5.20 4.84
N ARG A 36 -2.22 -6.45 4.39
CA ARG A 36 -3.33 -7.38 4.40
C ARG A 36 -3.03 -8.52 5.38
N ARG A 37 -3.85 -8.67 6.42
CA ARG A 37 -3.65 -9.59 7.53
C ARG A 37 -4.79 -10.59 7.64
N LEU A 38 -4.45 -11.76 8.18
CA LEU A 38 -5.39 -12.79 8.58
C LEU A 38 -5.06 -13.18 10.02
N ASP A 39 -6.02 -13.02 10.91
CA ASP A 39 -5.94 -13.51 12.28
C ASP A 39 -6.96 -14.62 12.47
N PHE A 40 -6.58 -15.68 13.20
CA PHE A 40 -7.51 -16.75 13.55
C PHE A 40 -7.09 -17.46 14.83
N SER A 41 -8.04 -18.13 15.46
CA SER A 41 -7.83 -19.02 16.60
C SER A 41 -8.18 -20.46 16.24
N HIS A 42 -7.53 -21.42 16.89
CA HIS A 42 -7.79 -22.85 16.69
C HIS A 42 -7.70 -23.60 18.02
N PRO A 43 -8.63 -24.52 18.35
CA PRO A 43 -8.53 -25.35 19.54
C PRO A 43 -7.26 -26.20 19.50
N ILE A 44 -6.67 -26.47 20.66
CA ILE A 44 -5.52 -27.38 20.73
C ILE A 44 -6.02 -28.84 20.56
N ASN A 45 -5.67 -29.42 19.42
CA ASN A 45 -5.92 -30.80 19.03
C ASN A 45 -4.80 -31.33 18.13
N GLU A 46 -4.91 -32.50 17.57
CA GLU A 46 -3.90 -33.11 16.69
C GLU A 46 -3.56 -32.20 15.47
N LYS A 47 -4.54 -31.49 14.94
CA LYS A 47 -4.33 -30.58 13.81
C LYS A 47 -3.63 -29.25 14.21
N SER A 48 -3.64 -28.89 15.47
CA SER A 48 -3.00 -27.68 15.93
C SER A 48 -1.47 -27.70 15.79
N GLU A 49 -0.85 -28.88 15.75
CA GLU A 49 0.61 -29.04 15.58
C GLU A 49 1.11 -28.60 14.20
N ILE A 50 0.21 -28.57 13.21
CA ILE A 50 0.60 -28.08 11.87
C ILE A 50 0.58 -26.55 11.77
N ILE A 51 -0.01 -25.85 12.75
CA ILE A 51 -0.06 -24.38 12.79
C ILE A 51 1.25 -23.91 13.41
N SER A 52 2.18 -23.46 12.57
CA SER A 52 3.48 -22.98 13.03
C SER A 52 3.95 -21.83 12.14
N GLU A 53 4.85 -21.03 12.67
CA GLU A 53 5.42 -19.88 11.99
C GLU A 53 6.01 -20.25 10.63
N ASN A 54 6.03 -19.32 9.73
CA ASN A 54 6.51 -19.41 8.35
C ASN A 54 5.70 -20.35 7.42
N LYS A 55 4.75 -21.14 7.91
CA LYS A 55 3.81 -21.88 7.05
C LYS A 55 2.82 -20.94 6.38
N ILE A 56 2.18 -21.42 5.34
CA ILE A 56 1.17 -20.67 4.59
C ILE A 56 -0.21 -21.16 5.02
N VAL A 57 -1.11 -20.21 5.29
CA VAL A 57 -2.53 -20.47 5.45
C VAL A 57 -3.30 -19.84 4.31
N VAL A 58 -4.25 -20.58 3.74
CA VAL A 58 -5.13 -20.10 2.67
C VAL A 58 -6.50 -19.80 3.25
N CYS A 59 -6.98 -18.60 2.98
CA CYS A 59 -8.31 -18.11 3.30
C CYS A 59 -8.89 -17.41 2.06
N GLU A 60 -10.08 -17.83 1.62
CA GLU A 60 -10.77 -17.22 0.45
C GLU A 60 -9.87 -17.15 -0.80
N GLY A 61 -9.13 -18.22 -1.08
CA GLY A 61 -8.21 -18.30 -2.22
C GLY A 61 -6.93 -17.48 -2.07
N GLN A 62 -6.77 -16.71 -1.00
CA GLN A 62 -5.60 -15.90 -0.74
C GLN A 62 -4.66 -16.57 0.28
N ALA A 63 -3.38 -16.47 0.02
CA ALA A 63 -2.33 -17.08 0.83
C ALA A 63 -1.72 -16.05 1.79
N TYR A 64 -1.61 -16.46 3.04
CA TYR A 64 -1.02 -15.67 4.12
C TYR A 64 0.09 -16.46 4.78
N ARG A 65 1.18 -15.82 5.12
CA ARG A 65 2.28 -16.40 5.88
C ARG A 65 2.02 -16.22 7.37
N ILE A 66 2.07 -17.31 8.12
CA ILE A 66 1.98 -17.26 9.59
C ILE A 66 3.24 -16.59 10.11
N ILE A 67 3.10 -15.40 10.71
CA ILE A 67 4.20 -14.61 11.24
C ILE A 67 4.36 -14.77 12.74
N LYS A 68 3.27 -15.11 13.44
CA LYS A 68 3.30 -15.32 14.89
C LYS A 68 2.28 -16.37 15.30
N VAL A 69 2.66 -17.21 16.24
CA VAL A 69 1.80 -18.21 16.87
C VAL A 69 1.88 -18.04 18.38
N SER A 70 0.73 -17.90 19.01
CA SER A 70 0.61 -17.85 20.48
C SER A 70 -0.22 -19.02 20.95
N LYS A 71 0.27 -19.76 21.97
CA LYS A 71 -0.40 -20.92 22.55
C LYS A 71 -0.86 -20.56 23.95
N THR A 72 -2.16 -20.67 24.21
CA THR A 72 -2.74 -20.48 25.53
C THR A 72 -3.18 -21.83 26.10
N ILE A 73 -2.74 -22.15 27.32
CA ILE A 73 -3.09 -23.37 28.07
C ILE A 73 -3.64 -22.93 29.41
N GLY A 74 -4.84 -23.36 29.75
CA GLY A 74 -5.53 -23.00 31.00
C GLY A 74 -7.00 -23.39 30.95
N GLU A 75 -7.87 -22.49 31.37
CA GLU A 75 -9.33 -22.65 31.26
C GLU A 75 -9.79 -22.83 29.81
N LYS A 76 -9.13 -22.16 28.88
CA LYS A 76 -9.32 -22.33 27.44
C LYS A 76 -7.98 -22.70 26.81
N ASN A 77 -8.00 -23.78 26.02
CA ASN A 77 -6.80 -24.27 25.32
C ASN A 77 -6.94 -23.93 23.84
N PHE A 78 -6.16 -22.98 23.34
CA PHE A 78 -6.19 -22.59 21.95
C PHE A 78 -4.85 -22.07 21.45
N ILE A 79 -4.69 -22.06 20.14
CA ILE A 79 -3.63 -21.37 19.41
C ILE A 79 -4.25 -20.17 18.72
N ALA A 80 -3.62 -19.00 18.85
CA ALA A 80 -3.90 -17.82 18.04
C ALA A 80 -2.77 -17.61 17.06
N ALA A 81 -3.10 -17.38 15.79
CA ALA A 81 -2.15 -17.14 14.72
C ALA A 81 -2.39 -15.78 14.09
N GLU A 82 -1.31 -15.00 13.93
CA GLU A 82 -1.27 -13.76 13.18
C GLU A 82 -0.55 -14.04 11.86
N CYS A 83 -1.17 -13.64 10.76
CA CYS A 83 -0.65 -13.95 9.43
C CYS A 83 -0.66 -12.70 8.55
N SER A 84 0.38 -12.53 7.75
CA SER A 84 0.50 -11.48 6.75
C SER A 84 0.36 -12.05 5.34
N HIS A 85 -0.34 -11.36 4.45
CA HIS A 85 -0.48 -11.80 3.07
C HIS A 85 0.88 -12.04 2.42
N VAL A 86 0.99 -13.07 1.57
CA VAL A 86 2.28 -13.45 0.96
C VAL A 86 2.92 -12.31 0.18
N TYR A 87 2.15 -11.37 -0.37
CA TYR A 87 2.71 -10.16 -0.96
C TYR A 87 3.43 -9.31 0.11
N ASN A 88 2.77 -8.98 1.23
CA ASN A 88 3.37 -8.16 2.27
C ASN A 88 4.57 -8.86 2.92
N ALA A 89 4.38 -10.09 3.39
CA ALA A 89 5.42 -10.84 4.10
C ALA A 89 6.63 -11.16 3.22
N ASP A 90 6.39 -11.69 2.02
CA ASP A 90 7.46 -12.21 1.20
C ASP A 90 8.16 -11.12 0.39
N ALA A 91 7.44 -10.06 -0.05
CA ALA A 91 8.08 -8.93 -0.73
C ALA A 91 8.97 -8.13 0.22
N SER A 92 8.57 -7.97 1.50
CA SER A 92 9.40 -7.32 2.52
C SER A 92 10.68 -8.08 2.86
N ASN A 93 10.70 -9.40 2.61
CA ASN A 93 11.84 -10.27 2.90
C ASN A 93 12.81 -10.48 1.70
N ILE A 94 12.56 -9.82 0.57
CA ILE A 94 13.45 -9.85 -0.58
C ILE A 94 14.38 -8.64 -0.52
N HIS A 95 15.68 -8.87 -0.50
CA HIS A 95 16.66 -7.78 -0.55
C HIS A 95 16.94 -7.36 -2.00
N ILE A 96 16.75 -6.08 -2.29
CA ILE A 96 17.18 -5.43 -3.53
C ILE A 96 18.40 -4.57 -3.20
N GLN A 97 19.56 -4.94 -3.75
CA GLN A 97 20.80 -4.19 -3.52
C GLN A 97 20.73 -2.79 -4.11
N ASN A 98 20.19 -2.68 -5.34
CA ASN A 98 20.09 -1.42 -6.06
C ASN A 98 19.01 -1.51 -7.14
N ILE A 99 18.17 -0.48 -7.24
CA ILE A 99 17.37 -0.15 -8.41
C ILE A 99 18.08 1.02 -9.08
N PRO A 100 18.66 0.84 -10.28
CA PRO A 100 19.43 1.90 -10.93
C PRO A 100 18.55 3.10 -11.26
N ASP A 101 19.17 4.23 -11.57
CA ASP A 101 18.49 5.44 -11.98
C ASP A 101 17.56 5.18 -13.18
N LEU A 102 16.27 5.27 -12.94
CA LEU A 102 15.22 5.12 -13.94
C LEU A 102 14.62 6.50 -14.24
N ILE A 103 15.07 7.12 -15.32
CA ILE A 103 14.64 8.47 -15.74
C ILE A 103 13.69 8.35 -16.93
N GLY A 104 12.54 9.02 -16.84
CA GLY A 104 11.56 9.06 -17.94
C GLY A 104 10.94 7.71 -18.29
N LYS A 105 10.95 6.75 -17.38
CA LYS A 105 10.36 5.41 -17.57
C LYS A 105 8.88 5.41 -17.20
N THR A 106 8.13 4.50 -17.80
CA THR A 106 6.73 4.30 -17.40
C THR A 106 6.65 3.60 -16.04
N PRO A 107 5.62 3.86 -15.20
CA PRO A 107 5.43 3.15 -13.94
C PRO A 107 5.40 1.63 -14.09
N SER A 108 4.80 1.11 -15.15
CA SER A 108 4.79 -0.33 -15.44
C SER A 108 6.20 -0.90 -15.68
N TYR A 109 7.09 -0.14 -16.32
CA TYR A 109 8.49 -0.54 -16.48
C TYR A 109 9.21 -0.57 -15.14
N VAL A 110 9.02 0.47 -14.29
CA VAL A 110 9.62 0.53 -12.95
C VAL A 110 9.12 -0.63 -12.09
N LEU A 111 7.82 -0.90 -12.09
CA LEU A 111 7.24 -2.05 -11.39
C LEU A 111 7.87 -3.37 -11.84
N GLY A 112 8.08 -3.55 -13.15
CA GLY A 112 8.78 -4.71 -13.70
C GLY A 112 10.24 -4.84 -13.23
N GLN A 113 10.94 -3.71 -13.00
CA GLN A 113 12.31 -3.74 -12.46
C GLN A 113 12.31 -4.08 -10.96
N ILE A 114 11.36 -3.59 -10.18
CA ILE A 114 11.22 -3.89 -8.75
C ILE A 114 11.05 -5.41 -8.53
N PHE A 115 10.25 -6.08 -9.35
CA PHE A 115 9.96 -7.51 -9.20
C PHE A 115 10.83 -8.43 -10.08
N LYS A 116 11.82 -7.87 -10.75
CA LYS A 116 12.74 -8.66 -11.57
C LYS A 116 13.48 -9.71 -10.75
N ASN A 117 13.52 -10.94 -11.27
CA ASN A 117 14.16 -12.09 -10.60
C ASN A 117 13.53 -12.47 -9.24
N THR A 118 12.29 -12.10 -9.01
CA THR A 118 11.52 -12.56 -7.84
C THR A 118 10.51 -13.62 -8.28
N LYS A 119 9.82 -14.21 -7.30
CA LYS A 119 8.69 -15.14 -7.55
C LYS A 119 7.38 -14.43 -7.90
N PHE A 120 7.36 -13.11 -7.82
CA PHE A 120 6.20 -12.31 -8.17
C PHE A 120 6.10 -12.10 -9.68
N SER A 121 4.89 -12.04 -10.19
CA SER A 121 4.59 -11.72 -11.58
C SER A 121 3.59 -10.58 -11.70
N ILE A 122 3.71 -9.81 -12.78
CA ILE A 122 2.78 -8.72 -13.04
C ILE A 122 1.54 -9.28 -13.75
N MET A 123 0.35 -8.99 -13.22
CA MET A 123 -0.90 -9.42 -13.84
C MET A 123 -1.10 -8.78 -15.20
N THR A 124 -1.67 -9.54 -16.11
CA THR A 124 -2.11 -9.05 -17.42
C THR A 124 -3.47 -8.34 -17.30
N ASP A 125 -3.82 -7.52 -18.30
CA ASP A 125 -5.12 -6.84 -18.32
C ASP A 125 -6.29 -7.83 -18.41
N SER A 126 -6.08 -8.98 -19.07
CA SER A 126 -7.06 -10.06 -19.09
C SER A 126 -7.31 -10.68 -17.71
N GLU A 127 -6.27 -10.81 -16.89
CA GLU A 127 -6.40 -11.30 -15.51
C GLU A 127 -7.12 -10.28 -14.64
N LEU A 128 -6.79 -8.99 -14.77
CA LEU A 128 -7.47 -7.91 -14.06
C LEU A 128 -8.96 -7.83 -14.40
N THR A 129 -9.31 -7.94 -15.68
CA THR A 129 -10.72 -7.95 -16.13
C THR A 129 -11.51 -9.08 -15.49
N LYS A 130 -10.91 -10.27 -15.30
CA LYS A 130 -11.58 -11.42 -14.66
C LYS A 130 -11.95 -11.15 -13.20
N VAL A 131 -11.20 -10.31 -12.51
CA VAL A 131 -11.48 -9.91 -11.12
C VAL A 131 -12.20 -8.56 -11.03
N GLY A 132 -12.63 -8.00 -12.16
CA GLY A 132 -13.41 -6.76 -12.21
C GLY A 132 -12.59 -5.50 -11.97
N LEU A 133 -11.27 -5.57 -12.09
CA LEU A 133 -10.35 -4.46 -11.86
C LEU A 133 -9.80 -3.90 -13.17
N LYS A 134 -9.41 -2.64 -13.15
CA LYS A 134 -8.73 -1.95 -14.25
C LYS A 134 -7.32 -1.55 -13.82
N ARG A 135 -6.36 -1.75 -14.72
CA ARG A 135 -5.02 -1.19 -14.56
C ARG A 135 -5.11 0.33 -14.51
N VAL A 136 -4.33 0.94 -13.62
CA VAL A 136 -4.22 2.41 -13.60
C VAL A 136 -3.71 2.92 -14.94
N ASP A 137 -4.40 3.92 -15.48
CA ASP A 137 -3.96 4.58 -16.71
C ASP A 137 -2.87 5.60 -16.41
N TYR A 138 -1.66 5.27 -16.84
CA TYR A 138 -0.49 6.15 -16.81
C TYR A 138 -0.15 6.69 -18.21
N SER A 139 -1.12 6.73 -19.14
CA SER A 139 -0.86 7.26 -20.48
C SER A 139 -0.36 8.71 -20.39
N GLY A 140 0.77 8.95 -21.06
CA GLY A 140 1.44 10.25 -21.01
C GLY A 140 2.24 10.54 -19.73
N PHE A 141 2.12 9.72 -18.69
CA PHE A 141 2.92 9.88 -17.47
C PHE A 141 4.23 9.09 -17.54
N LYS A 142 5.30 9.73 -17.15
CA LYS A 142 6.61 9.10 -16.97
C LYS A 142 7.18 9.51 -15.64
N VAL A 143 7.74 8.54 -14.95
CA VAL A 143 8.47 8.78 -13.70
C VAL A 143 9.68 9.65 -14.01
N ASP A 144 9.80 10.79 -13.37
CA ASP A 144 10.89 11.71 -13.60
C ASP A 144 12.23 11.15 -13.17
N PHE A 145 12.24 10.58 -11.99
CA PHE A 145 13.39 9.91 -11.41
C PHE A 145 12.90 8.85 -10.42
N PHE A 146 13.47 7.66 -10.48
CA PHE A 146 13.26 6.61 -9.51
C PHE A 146 14.56 5.82 -9.34
N SER A 147 15.06 5.76 -8.13
CA SER A 147 16.26 5.00 -7.77
C SER A 147 16.15 4.63 -6.30
N MET A 148 16.57 3.44 -5.93
CA MET A 148 16.57 3.01 -4.52
C MET A 148 17.76 2.08 -4.27
N ASP A 149 18.42 2.27 -3.15
CA ASP A 149 19.48 1.42 -2.65
C ASP A 149 19.04 0.66 -1.40
N LYS A 150 19.46 -0.61 -1.28
CA LYS A 150 19.25 -1.44 -0.08
C LYS A 150 17.80 -1.44 0.40
N THR A 151 16.89 -1.76 -0.50
CA THR A 151 15.46 -1.76 -0.27
C THR A 151 14.86 -3.17 -0.43
N ASN A 152 13.56 -3.26 -0.40
CA ASN A 152 12.78 -4.45 -0.72
C ASN A 152 11.62 -4.10 -1.67
N PRO A 153 11.01 -5.09 -2.38
CA PRO A 153 9.93 -4.82 -3.30
C PRO A 153 8.71 -4.13 -2.69
N TYR A 154 8.39 -4.41 -1.43
CA TYR A 154 7.24 -3.80 -0.76
C TYR A 154 7.42 -2.28 -0.61
N GLU A 155 8.55 -1.84 -0.06
CA GLU A 155 8.86 -0.41 0.08
C GLU A 155 9.07 0.27 -1.27
N ALA A 156 9.69 -0.43 -2.25
CA ALA A 156 9.88 0.13 -3.57
C ALA A 156 8.56 0.38 -4.32
N VAL A 157 7.54 -0.47 -4.14
CA VAL A 157 6.21 -0.25 -4.72
C VAL A 157 5.51 0.94 -4.05
N LYS A 158 5.61 1.09 -2.74
CA LYS A 158 5.05 2.25 -2.03
C LYS A 158 5.65 3.55 -2.55
N ALA A 159 6.97 3.61 -2.64
CA ALA A 159 7.67 4.76 -3.21
C ALA A 159 7.28 5.04 -4.67
N LEU A 160 7.03 3.98 -5.47
CA LEU A 160 6.56 4.14 -6.85
C LEU A 160 5.15 4.75 -6.89
N ILE A 161 4.22 4.28 -6.04
CA ILE A 161 2.85 4.82 -5.96
C ILE A 161 2.88 6.28 -5.53
N GLU A 162 3.67 6.62 -4.53
CA GLU A 162 3.89 8.00 -4.08
C GLU A 162 4.46 8.88 -5.19
N ASN A 163 5.45 8.39 -5.94
CA ASN A 163 6.03 9.10 -7.08
C ASN A 163 5.01 9.34 -8.21
N CYS A 164 4.11 8.37 -8.44
CA CYS A 164 3.06 8.45 -9.45
C CYS A 164 1.87 9.31 -9.02
N GLY A 165 1.64 9.45 -7.72
CA GLY A 165 0.53 10.17 -7.13
C GLY A 165 -0.83 9.55 -7.31
N LYS A 166 -0.90 8.34 -7.85
CA LYS A 166 -2.14 7.60 -8.06
C LYS A 166 -1.87 6.11 -8.22
N GLY A 167 -2.90 5.33 -7.95
CA GLY A 167 -2.90 3.88 -8.12
C GLY A 167 -2.91 3.15 -6.79
N GLU A 168 -3.50 1.98 -6.81
CA GLU A 168 -3.59 1.06 -5.68
C GLU A 168 -2.91 -0.25 -6.05
N ILE A 169 -2.15 -0.82 -5.10
CA ILE A 169 -1.52 -2.13 -5.30
C ILE A 169 -2.55 -3.23 -5.06
N TYR A 170 -2.84 -3.99 -6.09
CA TYR A 170 -3.63 -5.21 -5.99
C TYR A 170 -2.70 -6.43 -6.04
N ALA A 171 -2.87 -7.33 -5.08
CA ALA A 171 -2.14 -8.58 -5.02
C ALA A 171 -3.12 -9.76 -4.95
N ASP A 172 -3.00 -10.69 -5.90
CA ASP A 172 -3.60 -12.01 -5.90
C ASP A 172 -2.49 -13.04 -5.70
N ASN A 173 -2.22 -13.35 -4.45
CA ASN A 173 -1.09 -14.19 -4.05
C ASN A 173 0.25 -13.59 -4.54
N TYR A 174 0.96 -14.26 -5.48
CA TYR A 174 2.21 -13.79 -6.07
C TYR A 174 2.01 -13.03 -7.39
N LYS A 175 0.77 -12.73 -7.76
CA LYS A 175 0.46 -11.89 -8.90
C LYS A 175 0.07 -10.50 -8.43
N ILE A 176 0.67 -9.48 -9.01
CA ILE A 176 0.49 -8.08 -8.58
C ILE A 176 0.16 -7.18 -9.76
N ALA A 177 -0.54 -6.10 -9.47
CA ALA A 177 -0.80 -5.03 -10.42
C ALA A 177 -0.99 -3.69 -9.71
N LEU A 178 -0.73 -2.59 -10.42
CA LEU A 178 -1.20 -1.26 -10.05
C LEU A 178 -2.55 -1.05 -10.74
N VAL A 179 -3.60 -0.82 -9.96
CA VAL A 179 -4.97 -0.65 -10.41
C VAL A 179 -5.50 0.74 -10.09
N GLU A 180 -6.54 1.16 -10.81
CA GLU A 180 -7.15 2.47 -10.58
C GLU A 180 -7.75 2.56 -9.18
N ARG A 181 -8.46 1.51 -8.78
CA ARG A 181 -9.14 1.42 -7.49
C ARG A 181 -9.47 -0.04 -7.17
N ILE A 182 -9.26 -0.42 -5.92
CA ILE A 182 -9.72 -1.69 -5.35
C ILE A 182 -11.07 -1.43 -4.68
N GLY A 183 -12.10 -2.15 -5.11
CA GLY A 183 -13.46 -1.94 -4.66
C GLY A 183 -14.25 -1.02 -5.59
N GLY A 184 -15.53 -0.94 -5.36
CA GLY A 184 -16.49 -0.19 -6.17
C GLY A 184 -17.24 0.83 -5.34
N GLU A 185 -18.05 1.63 -6.02
CA GLU A 185 -19.03 2.46 -5.32
C GLU A 185 -20.06 1.56 -4.64
N SER A 186 -20.14 1.71 -3.31
CA SER A 186 -21.16 1.04 -2.52
C SER A 186 -22.45 1.87 -2.55
N CYS A 187 -23.58 1.23 -2.83
CA CYS A 187 -24.89 1.84 -2.61
C CYS A 187 -25.25 1.94 -1.11
N LEU A 188 -24.35 1.55 -0.22
CA LEU A 188 -24.56 1.63 1.22
C LEU A 188 -24.53 3.10 1.66
N ARG A 189 -25.66 3.59 2.09
CA ARG A 189 -25.76 4.90 2.73
C ARG A 189 -25.57 4.73 4.24
N LEU A 190 -24.59 5.42 4.80
CA LEU A 190 -24.42 5.53 6.25
C LEU A 190 -25.39 6.58 6.78
N ASP A 191 -26.23 6.20 7.74
CA ASP A 191 -27.26 7.03 8.32
C ASP A 191 -27.21 6.87 9.86
N LEU A 192 -26.97 7.97 10.56
CA LEU A 192 -26.81 8.04 12.03
C LEU A 192 -28.00 7.41 12.77
N SER A 193 -29.19 7.41 12.17
CA SER A 193 -30.40 6.86 12.79
C SER A 193 -30.66 5.38 12.49
N LYS A 194 -29.88 4.75 11.59
CA LYS A 194 -30.15 3.39 11.10
C LYS A 194 -28.99 2.41 11.27
N ASN A 195 -27.82 2.75 10.79
CA ASN A 195 -26.69 1.83 10.71
C ASN A 195 -25.36 2.42 11.23
N MET A 196 -25.40 3.64 11.78
CA MET A 196 -24.26 4.30 12.40
C MET A 196 -24.65 4.70 13.83
N LYS A 197 -23.81 4.40 14.82
CA LYS A 197 -24.01 4.79 16.22
C LYS A 197 -23.52 6.19 16.49
N ASP A 198 -22.30 6.46 16.11
CA ASP A 198 -21.61 7.71 16.37
C ASP A 198 -20.79 8.10 15.14
N ILE A 199 -20.58 9.38 14.96
CA ILE A 199 -19.61 9.95 14.03
C ILE A 199 -18.79 11.00 14.79
N SER A 200 -17.47 10.88 14.73
CA SER A 200 -16.55 11.91 15.18
C SER A 200 -15.87 12.52 13.97
N ILE A 201 -15.91 13.83 13.88
CA ILE A 201 -15.21 14.60 12.83
C ILE A 201 -14.16 15.45 13.53
N GLU A 202 -12.91 15.13 13.31
CA GLU A 202 -11.78 15.93 13.81
C GLU A 202 -11.18 16.70 12.63
N ARG A 203 -10.91 17.98 12.85
CA ARG A 203 -10.22 18.84 11.89
C ARG A 203 -9.01 19.43 12.57
N ASP A 204 -7.83 19.03 12.12
CA ASP A 204 -6.56 19.54 12.61
C ASP A 204 -5.85 20.30 11.48
N ILE A 205 -5.42 21.52 11.78
CA ILE A 205 -4.69 22.38 10.87
C ILE A 205 -3.27 22.68 11.39
N THR A 206 -2.81 21.94 12.40
CA THR A 206 -1.53 22.23 13.09
C THR A 206 -0.36 22.23 12.09
N ASP A 207 -0.30 21.22 11.22
CA ASP A 207 0.79 21.04 10.24
C ASP A 207 0.42 21.54 8.84
N MET A 208 -0.72 22.22 8.70
CA MET A 208 -1.16 22.74 7.41
C MET A 208 -0.21 23.83 6.91
N VAL A 209 0.23 23.71 5.67
CA VAL A 209 1.01 24.71 4.93
C VAL A 209 0.17 25.18 3.75
N THR A 210 -0.04 26.50 3.61
CA THR A 210 -0.75 27.10 2.47
C THR A 210 0.19 27.90 1.55
N LYS A 211 1.45 28.09 1.95
CA LYS A 211 2.51 28.68 1.12
C LYS A 211 3.80 27.89 1.33
N LEU A 212 4.21 27.17 0.29
CA LEU A 212 5.33 26.23 0.33
C LEU A 212 6.53 26.77 -0.43
N TYR A 213 7.71 26.71 0.20
CA TYR A 213 9.01 26.99 -0.41
C TYR A 213 9.71 25.66 -0.72
N PRO A 214 9.71 25.19 -1.96
CA PRO A 214 10.38 23.97 -2.35
C PRO A 214 11.85 24.23 -2.69
N TYR A 215 12.74 23.46 -2.09
CA TYR A 215 14.18 23.48 -2.37
C TYR A 215 14.61 22.14 -2.97
N GLY A 216 15.50 22.19 -3.95
CA GLY A 216 16.16 21.02 -4.51
C GLY A 216 17.57 20.84 -3.95
N LYS A 217 18.32 19.92 -4.56
CA LYS A 217 19.72 19.71 -4.24
C LYS A 217 20.53 21.00 -4.47
N ASP A 218 21.49 21.25 -3.59
CA ASP A 218 22.36 22.44 -3.61
C ASP A 218 21.57 23.77 -3.60
N ASP A 219 20.48 23.80 -2.81
CA ASP A 219 19.57 24.97 -2.66
C ASP A 219 18.92 25.41 -3.98
N ALA A 220 18.82 24.52 -4.97
CA ALA A 220 18.10 24.81 -6.19
C ALA A 220 16.64 25.19 -5.89
N HIS A 221 16.15 26.27 -6.47
CA HIS A 221 14.81 26.80 -6.23
C HIS A 221 14.02 27.00 -7.52
N ILE A 222 12.71 27.12 -7.40
CA ILE A 222 11.78 27.18 -8.53
C ILE A 222 11.66 28.57 -9.21
N GLY A 223 12.34 29.58 -8.72
CA GLY A 223 12.17 30.98 -9.17
C GLY A 223 12.30 31.17 -10.68
N SER A 224 13.24 30.49 -11.33
CA SER A 224 13.49 30.59 -12.78
C SER A 224 12.32 30.08 -13.64
N VAL A 225 11.48 29.19 -13.12
CA VAL A 225 10.35 28.57 -13.84
C VAL A 225 8.99 28.93 -13.26
N ASN A 226 8.97 29.78 -12.21
CA ASN A 226 7.75 30.19 -11.51
C ASN A 226 7.61 31.73 -11.44
N SER A 227 7.90 32.42 -12.53
CA SER A 227 7.77 33.89 -12.65
C SER A 227 8.54 34.64 -11.55
N GLY A 228 9.73 34.20 -11.19
CA GLY A 228 10.58 34.80 -10.16
C GLY A 228 10.19 34.42 -8.72
N LYS A 229 9.04 33.79 -8.48
CA LYS A 229 8.58 33.39 -7.16
C LYS A 229 9.25 32.10 -6.75
N GLN A 230 9.84 32.06 -5.56
CA GLN A 230 10.48 30.85 -5.00
C GLN A 230 9.51 29.96 -4.21
N TYR A 231 8.21 30.25 -4.26
CA TYR A 231 7.17 29.57 -3.51
C TYR A 231 5.95 29.27 -4.38
N ILE A 232 5.13 28.36 -3.92
CA ILE A 232 3.76 28.13 -4.43
C ILE A 232 2.75 28.43 -3.33
N ILE A 233 1.53 28.86 -3.71
CA ILE A 233 0.43 29.17 -2.80
C ILE A 233 -0.75 28.28 -3.20
N SER A 234 -1.40 27.67 -2.20
CA SER A 234 -2.65 26.94 -2.34
C SER A 234 -3.84 27.91 -2.42
N GLU A 235 -4.88 27.52 -3.13
CA GLU A 235 -6.17 28.21 -3.13
C GLU A 235 -6.79 28.27 -1.72
N ASN A 236 -6.46 27.30 -0.87
CA ASN A 236 -6.90 27.26 0.53
C ASN A 236 -6.29 28.36 1.41
N ALA A 237 -5.31 29.14 0.91
CA ALA A 237 -4.76 30.28 1.63
C ALA A 237 -5.81 31.38 1.87
N ASP A 238 -6.84 31.47 1.03
CA ASP A 238 -7.95 32.41 1.22
C ASP A 238 -8.88 32.00 2.38
N ILE A 239 -8.92 30.70 2.71
CA ILE A 239 -9.76 30.16 3.77
C ILE A 239 -9.02 30.11 5.12
N TYR A 240 -7.79 29.57 5.11
CA TYR A 240 -7.01 29.28 6.33
C TYR A 240 -5.90 30.32 6.61
N GLY A 241 -5.77 31.34 5.75
CA GLY A 241 -4.69 32.31 5.82
C GLY A 241 -3.37 31.77 5.27
N VAL A 242 -2.37 32.65 5.20
CA VAL A 242 -1.03 32.26 4.72
C VAL A 242 -0.27 31.58 5.85
N ARG A 243 0.02 30.29 5.68
CA ARG A 243 0.82 29.46 6.58
C ARG A 243 2.05 28.99 5.80
N GLU A 244 3.21 29.50 6.15
CA GLU A 244 4.43 29.27 5.40
C GLU A 244 5.14 28.01 5.90
N GLY A 245 5.66 27.23 4.94
CA GLY A 245 6.49 26.07 5.20
C GLY A 245 7.52 25.86 4.09
N TYR A 246 8.45 24.94 4.29
CA TYR A 246 9.42 24.56 3.27
C TYR A 246 9.52 23.04 3.16
N ARG A 247 10.01 22.57 2.00
CA ARG A 247 10.37 21.16 1.77
C ARG A 247 11.61 21.03 0.93
N ASP A 248 12.42 20.03 1.29
CA ASP A 248 13.65 19.70 0.60
C ASP A 248 13.44 18.49 -0.31
N TYR A 249 13.64 18.71 -1.61
CA TYR A 249 13.60 17.69 -2.67
C TYR A 249 15.03 17.40 -3.14
N THR A 250 15.82 16.76 -2.29
CA THR A 250 17.27 16.55 -2.47
C THR A 250 17.65 15.72 -3.70
N ASP A 251 16.67 14.98 -4.27
CA ASP A 251 16.85 14.18 -5.47
C ASP A 251 16.72 14.98 -6.77
N TYR A 252 16.32 16.25 -6.69
CA TYR A 252 16.07 17.10 -7.85
C TYR A 252 16.99 18.32 -7.87
N ILE A 253 17.63 18.56 -9.05
CA ILE A 253 18.44 19.78 -9.32
C ILE A 253 17.68 20.73 -10.24
N GLU A 254 16.82 20.18 -11.11
CA GLU A 254 16.14 20.95 -12.16
C GLU A 254 14.90 21.65 -11.62
N PRO A 255 14.82 23.01 -11.69
CA PRO A 255 13.70 23.78 -11.12
C PRO A 255 12.32 23.36 -11.60
N SER A 256 12.18 22.95 -12.86
CA SER A 256 10.91 22.47 -13.43
C SER A 256 10.41 21.18 -12.76
N LYS A 257 11.31 20.29 -12.39
CA LYS A 257 10.99 19.03 -11.70
C LYS A 257 10.62 19.29 -10.24
N ILE A 258 11.37 20.17 -9.58
CA ILE A 258 11.07 20.62 -8.21
C ILE A 258 9.67 21.23 -8.16
N LEU A 259 9.35 22.15 -9.09
CA LEU A 259 8.03 22.78 -9.15
C LEU A 259 6.90 21.78 -9.36
N ARG A 260 7.09 20.82 -10.28
CA ARG A 260 6.08 19.81 -10.57
C ARG A 260 5.84 18.90 -9.37
N ARG A 261 6.90 18.43 -8.72
CA ARG A 261 6.81 17.60 -7.51
C ARG A 261 6.14 18.33 -6.36
N ALA A 262 6.57 19.58 -6.12
CA ALA A 262 6.01 20.41 -5.08
C ALA A 262 4.52 20.71 -5.28
N ARG A 263 4.09 21.02 -6.50
CA ARG A 263 2.66 21.24 -6.80
C ARG A 263 1.84 19.99 -6.55
N TRP A 264 2.31 18.84 -7.04
CA TRP A 264 1.59 17.61 -6.86
C TRP A 264 1.40 17.25 -5.35
N GLU A 265 2.43 17.33 -4.54
CA GLU A 265 2.32 17.08 -3.10
C GLU A 265 1.44 18.12 -2.40
N PHE A 266 1.60 19.38 -2.79
CA PHE A 266 0.88 20.48 -2.19
C PHE A 266 -0.62 20.42 -2.48
N ASP A 267 -1.00 20.04 -3.69
CA ASP A 267 -2.40 19.87 -4.07
C ASP A 267 -2.99 18.62 -3.39
N SER A 268 -2.25 17.51 -3.28
CA SER A 268 -2.72 16.28 -2.64
C SER A 268 -2.86 16.40 -1.11
N GLU A 269 -2.04 17.19 -0.44
CA GLU A 269 -2.10 17.40 1.01
C GLU A 269 -3.20 18.40 1.42
N ASN A 270 -3.58 19.30 0.52
CA ASN A 270 -4.63 20.27 0.78
C ASN A 270 -6.04 19.79 0.36
N GLU A 271 -6.18 18.58 -0.19
CA GLU A 271 -7.49 17.94 -0.30
C GLU A 271 -8.02 17.61 1.09
N GLU A 272 -9.29 17.99 1.38
CA GLU A 272 -9.94 17.63 2.64
C GLU A 272 -9.98 16.11 2.80
N ARG A 273 -9.11 15.58 3.64
CA ARG A 273 -9.19 14.18 4.08
C ARG A 273 -10.20 14.09 5.21
N ILE A 274 -11.34 13.49 4.92
CA ILE A 274 -12.27 13.06 5.96
C ILE A 274 -11.89 11.63 6.32
N ASP A 275 -11.12 11.46 7.38
CA ASP A 275 -10.89 10.16 7.98
C ASP A 275 -12.13 9.75 8.75
N VAL A 276 -12.88 8.80 8.21
CA VAL A 276 -13.97 8.14 8.91
C VAL A 276 -13.39 6.89 9.56
N PRO A 277 -13.17 6.87 10.88
CA PRO A 277 -12.74 5.64 11.53
C PRO A 277 -13.80 4.55 11.37
N CYS A 278 -13.39 3.41 10.84
CA CYS A 278 -14.22 2.21 10.68
C CYS A 278 -14.42 1.48 12.00
#